data_2c06783ccb41d7adfc32cbd7076bbdbc
#
_entry.id   2c06783ccb41d7adfc32cbd7076bbdbc
#
_cell.length_a   1.000
_cell.length_b   1.000
_cell.length_c   1.000
_cell.angle_alpha   90.00
_cell.angle_beta   90.00
_cell.angle_gamma   90.00
#
_symmetry.space_group_name_H-M   'P 1'
#
loop_
_entity.id
_entity.type
_entity.pdbx_description
1 polymer ?
#
loop_
_entity_poly.entity_id
_entity_poly.type
_entity_poly.pdbx_seq_one_letter_code
_entity_poly.pdbx_strand_id
1 'polypeptide(L)'
;MVHELAAYERSAELCRLTDEQLRAALFPAEATSRRERASGADATGPGPALFGHVAESPEGEVFGFALWFLNFSTWEGVHGIYLEDLYVRPTARGRGAGRALLAALAGICQERGYRRLEWWVLDWNPAREFYDALGARAMDEWVPYRVEGDALRALALHPRLAGKP
;
A
#
# COMPACT_ATOMS: atom_id res chain seq x y z
N MET A 1 -4.06 13.05 4.83
CA MET A 1 -2.69 12.81 4.32
C MET A 1 -2.66 12.05 2.99
N VAL A 2 -3.47 11.03 2.72
CA VAL A 2 -3.52 10.40 1.36
C VAL A 2 -3.89 11.42 0.29
N HIS A 3 -4.91 12.27 0.52
CA HIS A 3 -5.23 13.36 -0.39
C HIS A 3 -4.12 14.43 -0.53
N GLU A 4 -3.31 14.64 0.52
CA GLU A 4 -2.12 15.50 0.45
C GLU A 4 -1.04 14.89 -0.44
N LEU A 5 -0.86 13.56 -0.37
CA LEU A 5 0.04 12.82 -1.27
C LEU A 5 -0.46 12.90 -2.72
N ALA A 6 -1.75 12.65 -2.98
CA ALA A 6 -2.32 12.75 -4.31
C ALA A 6 -2.16 14.15 -4.92
N ALA A 7 -2.31 15.20 -4.10
CA ALA A 7 -2.04 16.57 -4.53
C ALA A 7 -0.56 16.80 -4.86
N TYR A 8 0.35 16.26 -4.05
CA TYR A 8 1.79 16.31 -4.30
C TYR A 8 2.16 15.61 -5.62
N GLU A 9 1.51 14.49 -5.93
CA GLU A 9 1.68 13.72 -7.16
C GLU A 9 0.88 14.27 -8.36
N ARG A 10 0.28 15.46 -8.22
CA ARG A 10 -0.48 16.17 -9.29
C ARG A 10 -1.68 15.35 -9.80
N SER A 11 -2.29 14.56 -8.94
CA SER A 11 -3.38 13.63 -9.26
C SER A 11 -4.52 13.71 -8.24
N ALA A 12 -4.72 14.87 -7.61
CA ALA A 12 -5.71 15.06 -6.55
C ALA A 12 -7.14 14.71 -7.01
N GLU A 13 -7.48 15.00 -8.27
CA GLU A 13 -8.79 14.72 -8.88
C GLU A 13 -9.04 13.21 -9.09
N LEU A 14 -8.01 12.39 -9.07
CA LEU A 14 -8.10 10.93 -9.20
C LEU A 14 -8.27 10.23 -7.85
N CYS A 15 -7.95 10.90 -6.75
CA CYS A 15 -8.05 10.34 -5.40
C CYS A 15 -9.51 10.33 -4.93
N ARG A 16 -10.11 9.14 -4.93
CA ARG A 16 -11.50 8.89 -4.52
C ARG A 16 -11.61 8.20 -3.17
N LEU A 17 -10.50 8.03 -2.46
CA LEU A 17 -10.46 7.37 -1.17
C LEU A 17 -11.28 8.15 -0.14
N THR A 18 -12.14 7.44 0.60
CA THR A 18 -12.85 7.97 1.77
C THR A 18 -12.28 7.40 3.06
N ASP A 19 -12.49 8.11 4.16
CA ASP A 19 -12.08 7.64 5.50
C ASP A 19 -12.71 6.29 5.84
N GLU A 20 -13.97 6.06 5.42
CA GLU A 20 -14.67 4.79 5.64
C GLU A 20 -14.00 3.65 4.87
N GLN A 21 -13.62 3.87 3.62
CA GLN A 21 -12.93 2.86 2.80
C GLN A 21 -11.55 2.51 3.38
N LEU A 22 -10.79 3.52 3.79
CA LEU A 22 -9.48 3.30 4.40
C LEU A 22 -9.60 2.54 5.73
N ARG A 23 -10.57 2.93 6.58
CA ARG A 23 -10.83 2.26 7.85
C ARG A 23 -11.23 0.80 7.64
N ALA A 24 -12.11 0.52 6.68
CA ALA A 24 -12.53 -0.84 6.37
C ALA A 24 -11.37 -1.72 5.85
N ALA A 25 -10.44 -1.15 5.09
CA ALA A 25 -9.27 -1.86 4.58
C ALA A 25 -8.25 -2.19 5.69
N LEU A 26 -8.00 -1.23 6.62
CA LEU A 26 -7.05 -1.40 7.71
C LEU A 26 -7.61 -2.23 8.88
N PHE A 27 -8.92 -2.15 9.15
CA PHE A 27 -9.58 -2.74 10.32
C PHE A 27 -10.84 -3.54 9.94
N PRO A 28 -10.70 -4.62 9.15
CA PRO A 28 -11.87 -5.36 8.64
C PRO A 28 -12.72 -5.97 9.75
N ALA A 29 -12.15 -6.39 10.88
CA ALA A 29 -12.89 -6.91 12.01
C ALA A 29 -13.86 -5.88 12.64
N GLU A 30 -13.51 -4.60 12.64
CA GLU A 30 -14.39 -3.53 13.11
C GLU A 30 -15.54 -3.27 12.12
N ALA A 31 -15.27 -3.37 10.82
CA ALA A 31 -16.28 -3.23 9.77
C ALA A 31 -17.27 -4.40 9.80
N THR A 32 -16.79 -5.62 10.04
CA THR A 32 -17.58 -6.85 10.14
C THR A 32 -18.45 -6.81 11.41
N SER A 33 -17.90 -6.44 12.57
CA SER A 33 -18.67 -6.35 13.83
C SER A 33 -19.86 -5.37 13.77
N ARG A 34 -19.78 -4.35 12.92
CA ARG A 34 -20.88 -3.41 12.66
C ARG A 34 -21.98 -4.02 11.79
N ARG A 35 -21.62 -4.85 10.80
CA ARG A 35 -22.54 -5.58 9.92
C ARG A 35 -23.15 -6.81 10.60
N GLU A 36 -22.38 -7.53 11.40
CA GLU A 36 -22.79 -8.80 12.04
C GLU A 36 -23.69 -8.58 13.24
N ARG A 37 -23.57 -7.49 13.99
CA ARG A 37 -24.58 -7.07 14.98
C ARG A 37 -25.95 -6.84 14.34
N ALA A 38 -25.98 -6.68 13.02
CA ALA A 38 -27.21 -6.56 12.24
C ALA A 38 -27.68 -7.88 11.60
N SER A 39 -26.84 -8.92 11.49
CA SER A 39 -27.14 -10.14 10.72
C SER A 39 -26.86 -11.49 11.41
N GLY A 40 -26.18 -11.53 12.56
CA GLY A 40 -25.97 -12.77 13.33
C GLY A 40 -25.01 -13.82 12.70
N ALA A 41 -24.11 -13.40 11.80
CA ALA A 41 -23.17 -14.30 11.13
C ALA A 41 -21.76 -14.32 11.78
N ASP A 42 -21.08 -15.46 11.71
CA ASP A 42 -19.83 -15.77 12.39
C ASP A 42 -18.60 -15.04 11.77
N ALA A 43 -17.69 -14.53 12.60
CA ALA A 43 -16.60 -13.61 12.24
C ALA A 43 -15.38 -14.31 11.62
N THR A 44 -15.55 -15.04 10.52
CA THR A 44 -14.45 -15.65 9.75
C THR A 44 -14.13 -14.88 8.46
N GLY A 45 -14.08 -13.53 8.56
CA GLY A 45 -13.67 -12.70 7.42
C GLY A 45 -12.14 -12.81 7.14
N PRO A 46 -11.69 -12.54 5.90
CA PRO A 46 -10.27 -12.46 5.60
C PRO A 46 -9.62 -11.37 6.48
N GLY A 47 -8.38 -11.61 6.91
CA GLY A 47 -7.58 -10.61 7.63
C GLY A 47 -7.40 -9.31 6.84
N PRO A 48 -6.79 -8.27 7.43
CA PRO A 48 -6.61 -7.01 6.75
C PRO A 48 -5.82 -7.20 5.45
N ALA A 49 -6.30 -6.59 4.37
CA ALA A 49 -5.62 -6.58 3.08
C ALA A 49 -4.61 -5.43 2.99
N LEU A 50 -4.74 -4.43 3.84
CA LEU A 50 -3.88 -3.25 3.91
C LEU A 50 -3.40 -3.06 5.36
N PHE A 51 -2.14 -2.69 5.50
CA PHE A 51 -1.48 -2.39 6.77
C PHE A 51 -0.95 -0.96 6.76
N GLY A 52 -0.77 -0.37 7.95
CA GLY A 52 -0.27 0.98 8.04
C GLY A 52 0.69 1.20 9.21
N HIS A 53 1.62 2.11 9.02
CA HIS A 53 2.46 2.70 10.05
C HIS A 53 2.32 4.21 10.00
N VAL A 54 2.39 4.85 11.14
CA VAL A 54 2.37 6.32 11.24
C VAL A 54 3.63 6.83 11.90
N ALA A 55 4.05 8.02 11.49
CA ALA A 55 5.03 8.81 12.20
C ALA A 55 4.30 9.93 12.95
N GLU A 56 4.48 9.99 14.26
CA GLU A 56 3.84 10.96 15.13
C GLU A 56 4.86 11.70 15.99
N SER A 57 4.51 12.90 16.40
CA SER A 57 5.29 13.69 17.36
C SER A 57 5.07 13.18 18.79
N PRO A 58 5.90 13.59 19.77
CA PRO A 58 5.68 13.28 21.18
C PRO A 58 4.30 13.72 21.71
N GLU A 59 3.73 14.75 21.10
CA GLU A 59 2.41 15.30 21.41
C GLU A 59 1.26 14.56 20.74
N GLY A 60 1.56 13.51 19.92
CA GLY A 60 0.58 12.68 19.24
C GLY A 60 0.10 13.24 17.90
N GLU A 61 0.76 14.27 17.35
CA GLU A 61 0.45 14.76 16.02
C GLU A 61 1.02 13.81 14.95
N VAL A 62 0.16 13.24 14.12
CA VAL A 62 0.56 12.40 12.99
C VAL A 62 0.99 13.28 11.82
N PHE A 63 2.24 13.14 11.37
CA PHE A 63 2.83 13.92 10.29
C PHE A 63 3.36 13.09 9.11
N GLY A 64 3.32 11.77 9.21
CA GLY A 64 3.72 10.87 8.14
C GLY A 64 3.05 9.50 8.24
N PHE A 65 3.05 8.75 7.16
CA PHE A 65 2.52 7.39 7.13
C PHE A 65 3.17 6.55 6.04
N ALA A 66 3.10 5.23 6.21
CA ALA A 66 3.34 4.21 5.20
C ALA A 66 2.14 3.27 5.15
N LEU A 67 1.54 3.08 3.98
CA LEU A 67 0.53 2.05 3.71
C LEU A 67 1.18 0.94 2.88
N TRP A 68 0.89 -0.32 3.23
CA TRP A 68 1.54 -1.45 2.59
C TRP A 68 0.69 -2.72 2.66
N PHE A 69 0.98 -3.67 1.77
CA PHE A 69 0.36 -4.99 1.76
C PHE A 69 1.40 -6.07 1.39
N LEU A 70 1.02 -7.33 1.56
CA LEU A 70 1.88 -8.44 1.20
C LEU A 70 1.71 -8.79 -0.27
N ASN A 71 2.82 -8.91 -0.99
CA ASN A 71 2.88 -9.61 -2.26
C ASN A 71 3.58 -10.97 -2.08
N PHE A 72 3.70 -11.74 -3.16
CA PHE A 72 4.36 -13.04 -3.13
C PHE A 72 5.30 -13.18 -4.33
N SER A 73 6.52 -13.61 -4.07
CA SER A 73 7.47 -13.94 -5.12
C SER A 73 7.47 -15.44 -5.39
N THR A 74 7.02 -15.85 -6.56
CA THR A 74 7.11 -17.25 -6.98
C THR A 74 8.56 -17.70 -7.22
N TRP A 75 9.47 -16.76 -7.47
CA TRP A 75 10.90 -17.06 -7.66
C TRP A 75 11.63 -17.28 -6.34
N GLU A 76 11.25 -16.53 -5.32
CA GLU A 76 11.84 -16.63 -3.98
C GLU A 76 11.08 -17.61 -3.06
N GLY A 77 9.83 -17.96 -3.42
CA GLY A 77 8.97 -18.85 -2.64
C GLY A 77 8.47 -18.24 -1.33
N VAL A 78 8.59 -16.91 -1.16
CA VAL A 78 8.23 -16.20 0.07
C VAL A 78 7.46 -14.92 -0.24
N HIS A 79 6.77 -14.39 0.79
CA HIS A 79 6.17 -13.06 0.70
C HIS A 79 7.24 -11.96 0.60
N GLY A 80 6.80 -10.81 0.13
CA GLY A 80 7.46 -9.53 0.24
C GLY A 80 6.47 -8.49 0.72
N ILE A 81 6.95 -7.29 0.98
CA ILE A 81 6.11 -6.12 1.26
C ILE A 81 6.05 -5.27 -0.01
N TYR A 82 4.82 -4.92 -0.42
CA TYR A 82 4.58 -3.85 -1.36
C TYR A 82 4.14 -2.61 -0.60
N LEU A 83 4.93 -1.56 -0.68
CA LEU A 83 4.61 -0.25 -0.12
C LEU A 83 3.73 0.49 -1.12
N GLU A 84 2.47 0.72 -0.76
CA GLU A 84 1.51 1.45 -1.60
C GLU A 84 1.78 2.94 -1.55
N ASP A 85 1.81 3.50 -0.33
CA ASP A 85 2.01 4.93 -0.10
C ASP A 85 3.08 5.18 0.96
N LEU A 86 3.96 6.14 0.72
CA LEU A 86 4.85 6.75 1.71
C LEU A 86 4.71 8.27 1.65
N TYR A 87 4.27 8.87 2.73
CA TYR A 87 4.14 10.32 2.79
C TYR A 87 4.63 10.89 4.12
N VAL A 88 5.34 12.00 4.04
CA VAL A 88 5.70 12.84 5.18
C VAL A 88 5.36 14.27 4.83
N ARG A 89 4.62 14.97 5.69
CA ARG A 89 4.26 16.36 5.48
C ARG A 89 5.52 17.22 5.23
N PRO A 90 5.47 18.16 4.29
CA PRO A 90 6.65 18.97 3.92
C PRO A 90 7.36 19.62 5.12
N THR A 91 6.60 20.09 6.10
CA THR A 91 7.13 20.73 7.32
C THR A 91 7.92 19.79 8.24
N ALA A 92 7.74 18.47 8.08
CA ALA A 92 8.40 17.43 8.88
C ALA A 92 9.48 16.67 8.11
N ARG A 93 9.69 16.99 6.82
CA ARG A 93 10.72 16.36 6.00
C ARG A 93 12.14 16.72 6.46
N GLY A 94 13.13 15.95 6.01
CA GLY A 94 14.54 16.17 6.35
C GLY A 94 14.94 15.73 7.77
N ARG A 95 14.00 15.22 8.57
CA ARG A 95 14.21 14.77 9.95
C ARG A 95 14.27 13.25 10.13
N GLY A 96 14.37 12.51 9.04
CA GLY A 96 14.51 11.04 9.08
C GLY A 96 13.22 10.24 9.16
N ALA A 97 12.04 10.87 9.21
CA ALA A 97 10.75 10.15 9.35
C ALA A 97 10.48 9.14 8.22
N GLY A 98 10.71 9.52 6.96
CA GLY A 98 10.56 8.60 5.83
C GLY A 98 11.50 7.39 5.93
N ARG A 99 12.75 7.61 6.36
CA ARG A 99 13.72 6.53 6.61
C ARG A 99 13.24 5.62 7.74
N ALA A 100 12.69 6.18 8.83
CA ALA A 100 12.20 5.41 9.96
C ALA A 100 11.01 4.53 9.57
N LEU A 101 10.06 5.06 8.78
CA LEU A 101 8.93 4.28 8.25
C LEU A 101 9.41 3.12 7.37
N LEU A 102 10.34 3.37 6.43
CA LEU A 102 10.91 2.28 5.60
C LEU A 102 11.72 1.28 6.43
N ALA A 103 12.46 1.74 7.44
CA ALA A 103 13.20 0.86 8.34
C ALA A 103 12.27 -0.07 9.14
N ALA A 104 11.10 0.42 9.58
CA ALA A 104 10.09 -0.41 10.22
C ALA A 104 9.61 -1.54 9.29
N LEU A 105 9.32 -1.23 8.03
CA LEU A 105 8.92 -2.24 7.03
C LEU A 105 10.06 -3.23 6.73
N ALA A 106 11.29 -2.76 6.61
CA ALA A 106 12.46 -3.62 6.43
C ALA A 106 12.67 -4.53 7.66
N GLY A 107 12.41 -4.04 8.88
CA GLY A 107 12.40 -4.85 10.10
C GLY A 107 11.41 -6.00 10.02
N ILE A 108 10.18 -5.73 9.60
CA ILE A 108 9.15 -6.77 9.37
C ILE A 108 9.62 -7.80 8.35
N CYS A 109 10.27 -7.35 7.26
CA CYS A 109 10.83 -8.26 6.27
C CYS A 109 11.86 -9.21 6.90
N GLN A 110 12.79 -8.68 7.70
CA GLN A 110 13.80 -9.49 8.39
C GLN A 110 13.19 -10.47 9.39
N GLU A 111 12.27 -10.02 10.23
CA GLU A 111 11.61 -10.83 11.25
C GLU A 111 10.81 -12.00 10.65
N ARG A 112 10.17 -11.77 9.49
CA ARG A 112 9.31 -12.75 8.84
C ARG A 112 9.97 -13.53 7.71
N GLY A 113 11.27 -13.28 7.44
CA GLY A 113 12.00 -13.93 6.36
C GLY A 113 11.55 -13.50 4.96
N TYR A 114 10.95 -12.32 4.84
CA TYR A 114 10.61 -11.74 3.54
C TYR A 114 11.86 -11.19 2.88
N ARG A 115 11.96 -11.35 1.55
CA ARG A 115 13.20 -11.05 0.85
C ARG A 115 13.18 -9.77 0.05
N ARG A 116 12.04 -9.06 -0.02
CA ARG A 116 11.92 -7.80 -0.75
C ARG A 116 10.94 -6.84 -0.10
N LEU A 117 11.23 -5.56 -0.25
CA LEU A 117 10.38 -4.42 -0.02
C LEU A 117 10.40 -3.62 -1.31
N GLU A 118 9.26 -3.47 -1.96
CA GLU A 118 9.17 -2.85 -3.29
C GLU A 118 8.03 -1.85 -3.37
N TRP A 119 8.15 -0.88 -4.26
CA TRP A 119 7.17 0.18 -4.51
C TRP A 119 7.33 0.73 -5.92
N TRP A 120 6.33 1.48 -6.35
CA TRP A 120 6.44 2.31 -7.54
C TRP A 120 6.65 3.77 -7.15
N VAL A 121 7.37 4.49 -7.99
CA VAL A 121 7.60 5.93 -7.84
C VAL A 121 7.53 6.58 -9.21
N LEU A 122 6.89 7.75 -9.27
CA LEU A 122 6.82 8.51 -10.51
C LEU A 122 8.24 8.91 -10.97
N ASP A 123 8.50 8.84 -12.27
CA ASP A 123 9.82 9.07 -12.86
C ASP A 123 10.40 10.46 -12.55
N TRP A 124 9.52 11.46 -12.46
CA TRP A 124 9.86 12.85 -12.12
C TRP A 124 9.95 13.13 -10.60
N ASN A 125 9.60 12.16 -9.74
CA ASN A 125 9.52 12.40 -8.29
C ASN A 125 10.92 12.50 -7.69
N PRO A 126 11.28 13.64 -7.03
CA PRO A 126 12.59 13.81 -6.40
C PRO A 126 12.86 12.83 -5.25
N ALA A 127 11.85 12.12 -4.75
CA ALA A 127 12.02 11.05 -3.76
C ALA A 127 12.88 9.89 -4.29
N ARG A 128 13.12 9.78 -5.60
CA ARG A 128 14.03 8.77 -6.17
C ARG A 128 15.44 8.89 -5.59
N GLU A 129 15.98 10.10 -5.47
CA GLU A 129 17.29 10.33 -4.85
C GLU A 129 17.35 9.84 -3.39
N PHE A 130 16.25 10.02 -2.66
CA PHE A 130 16.13 9.50 -1.30
C PHE A 130 16.15 7.96 -1.28
N TYR A 131 15.45 7.29 -2.20
CA TYR A 131 15.43 5.83 -2.29
C TYR A 131 16.79 5.27 -2.71
N ASP A 132 17.46 5.90 -3.67
CA ASP A 132 18.81 5.52 -4.11
C ASP A 132 19.81 5.62 -2.93
N ALA A 133 19.71 6.68 -2.11
CA ALA A 133 20.54 6.87 -0.93
C ALA A 133 20.26 5.83 0.19
N LEU A 134 19.15 5.10 0.12
CA LEU A 134 18.86 3.96 1.00
C LEU A 134 19.39 2.63 0.46
N GLY A 135 19.94 2.62 -0.76
CA GLY A 135 20.39 1.40 -1.44
C GLY A 135 19.28 0.69 -2.22
N ALA A 136 18.13 1.32 -2.44
CA ALA A 136 17.12 0.78 -3.34
C ALA A 136 17.62 0.86 -4.79
N ARG A 137 17.18 -0.07 -5.62
CA ARG A 137 17.54 -0.14 -7.04
C ARG A 137 16.29 0.01 -7.90
N ALA A 138 16.32 0.92 -8.86
CA ALA A 138 15.28 1.00 -9.88
C ALA A 138 15.25 -0.28 -10.74
N MET A 139 14.05 -0.76 -11.03
CA MET A 139 13.81 -1.97 -11.84
C MET A 139 13.39 -1.55 -13.24
N ASP A 140 14.30 -0.86 -13.96
CA ASP A 140 14.01 -0.18 -15.24
C ASP A 140 13.65 -1.15 -16.38
N GLU A 141 14.00 -2.43 -16.25
CA GLU A 141 13.63 -3.48 -17.19
C GLU A 141 12.17 -3.95 -17.09
N TRP A 142 11.44 -3.54 -16.04
CA TRP A 142 10.05 -3.90 -15.82
C TRP A 142 9.12 -2.74 -16.15
N VAL A 143 8.09 -3.02 -16.92
CA VAL A 143 7.05 -2.05 -17.25
C VAL A 143 5.75 -2.46 -16.57
N PRO A 144 5.20 -1.63 -15.69
CA PRO A 144 3.90 -1.91 -15.07
C PRO A 144 2.77 -1.81 -16.11
N TYR A 145 1.87 -2.80 -16.11
CA TYR A 145 0.65 -2.81 -16.91
C TYR A 145 -0.56 -2.71 -16.02
N ARG A 146 -1.57 -1.95 -16.46
CA ARG A 146 -2.83 -1.78 -15.76
C ARG A 146 -4.00 -1.93 -16.74
N VAL A 147 -5.04 -2.62 -16.31
CA VAL A 147 -6.32 -2.68 -17.02
C VAL A 147 -7.40 -2.13 -16.10
N GLU A 148 -8.14 -1.13 -16.56
CA GLU A 148 -9.18 -0.46 -15.76
C GLU A 148 -10.36 -0.02 -16.62
N GLY A 149 -11.43 0.47 -15.98
CA GLY A 149 -12.60 1.04 -16.64
C GLY A 149 -13.30 0.06 -17.62
N ASP A 150 -13.56 0.51 -18.83
CA ASP A 150 -14.25 -0.29 -19.86
C ASP A 150 -13.42 -1.47 -20.35
N ALA A 151 -12.10 -1.33 -20.42
CA ALA A 151 -11.20 -2.41 -20.79
C ALA A 151 -11.25 -3.56 -19.79
N LEU A 152 -11.32 -3.26 -18.48
CA LEU A 152 -11.47 -4.29 -17.44
C LEU A 152 -12.83 -5.00 -17.55
N ARG A 153 -13.91 -4.24 -17.82
CA ARG A 153 -15.25 -4.82 -18.05
C ARG A 153 -15.27 -5.73 -19.28
N ALA A 154 -14.69 -5.27 -20.39
CA ALA A 154 -14.62 -6.05 -21.63
C ALA A 154 -13.83 -7.35 -21.43
N LEU A 155 -12.70 -7.29 -20.72
CA LEU A 155 -11.88 -8.46 -20.41
C LEU A 155 -12.65 -9.48 -19.54
N ALA A 156 -13.44 -9.02 -18.57
CA ALA A 156 -14.25 -9.89 -17.72
C ALA A 156 -15.37 -10.63 -18.47
N LEU A 157 -15.83 -10.08 -19.58
CA LEU A 157 -16.85 -10.67 -20.45
C LEU A 157 -16.27 -11.64 -21.49
N HIS A 158 -14.93 -11.74 -21.59
CA HIS A 158 -14.30 -12.69 -22.50
C HIS A 158 -14.72 -14.12 -22.13
N PRO A 159 -15.07 -15.00 -23.12
CA PRO A 159 -15.46 -16.38 -22.84
C PRO A 159 -14.42 -17.07 -21.97
N ARG A 160 -14.84 -17.59 -20.82
CA ARG A 160 -13.96 -18.40 -19.98
C ARG A 160 -13.59 -19.66 -20.75
N LEU A 161 -12.31 -20.01 -20.72
CA LEU A 161 -11.91 -21.34 -21.19
C LEU A 161 -12.75 -22.35 -20.40
N ALA A 162 -13.57 -23.13 -21.11
CA ALA A 162 -14.32 -24.21 -20.48
C ALA A 162 -13.28 -25.13 -19.82
N GLY A 163 -13.24 -25.15 -18.50
CA GLY A 163 -12.43 -26.12 -17.76
C GLY A 163 -12.89 -27.48 -18.17
N LYS A 164 -12.03 -28.29 -18.77
CA LYS A 164 -12.31 -29.75 -18.84
C LYS A 164 -12.38 -30.24 -17.38
N PRO A 165 -13.38 -31.03 -17.02
CA PRO A 165 -13.48 -31.67 -15.71
C PRO A 165 -12.26 -32.55 -15.44
#